data_dd8d6ed5a3023b02dbfb7e864537969a
#
_entry.id   dd8d6ed5a3023b02dbfb7e864537969a
#
_cell.length_a   1.000
_cell.length_b   1.000
_cell.length_c   1.000
_cell.angle_alpha   90.00
_cell.angle_beta   90.00
_cell.angle_gamma   90.00
#
_symmetry.space_group_name_H-M   'P 1'
#
loop_
_entity.id
_entity.type
_entity.pdbx_description
1 polymer ?
#
loop_
_entity_poly.entity_id
_entity_poly.type
_entity_poly.pdbx_seq_one_letter_code
_entity_poly.pdbx_strand_id
1 'polypeptide(L)' 'MSAVSDVIATLIISGARDYCETIAQKPTMKTVIDKSLTDKGHPELIRTDCPVTK' A
#
# COMPACT_ATOMS: atom_id res chain seq x y z
N MET A 1 16.06 3.35 5.61
CA MET A 1 14.93 2.59 5.83
C MET A 1 13.71 3.42 5.96
N SER A 2 12.66 2.90 5.56
CA SER A 2 11.49 3.69 5.39
C SER A 2 10.41 3.25 6.36
N ALA A 3 10.45 3.77 7.55
CA ALA A 3 9.46 3.41 8.56
C ALA A 3 8.06 3.84 8.14
N VAL A 4 7.95 4.88 7.32
CA VAL A 4 6.65 5.37 6.89
C VAL A 4 5.94 4.34 6.02
N SER A 5 6.65 3.76 5.04
CA SER A 5 6.01 2.78 4.18
C SER A 5 5.68 1.52 4.96
N ASP A 6 6.48 1.17 5.94
CA ASP A 6 6.21 0.02 6.76
C ASP A 6 4.94 0.22 7.59
N VAL A 7 4.78 1.40 8.15
CA VAL A 7 3.58 1.72 8.93
C VAL A 7 2.34 1.70 8.04
N ILE A 8 2.45 2.28 6.85
CA ILE A 8 1.32 2.30 5.92
C ILE A 8 0.95 0.88 5.51
N ALA A 9 1.94 0.05 5.21
CA ALA A 9 1.65 -1.34 4.85
C ALA A 9 0.96 -2.07 5.98
N THR A 10 1.39 -1.84 7.21
CA THR A 10 0.76 -2.46 8.36
C THR A 10 -0.69 -2.03 8.49
N LEU A 11 -0.97 -0.75 8.26
CA LEU A 11 -2.34 -0.25 8.33
C LEU A 11 -3.21 -0.87 7.24
N ILE A 12 -2.65 -1.06 6.06
CA ILE A 12 -3.39 -1.70 4.97
C ILE A 12 -3.69 -3.15 5.34
N ILE A 13 -2.72 -3.85 5.89
CA ILE A 13 -2.90 -5.24 6.28
C ILE A 13 -3.98 -5.37 7.33
N SER A 14 -4.00 -4.46 8.29
CA SER A 14 -4.97 -4.53 9.38
C SER A 14 -6.36 -4.08 8.96
N GLY A 15 -6.49 -3.49 7.78
CA GLY A 15 -7.77 -2.99 7.31
C GLY A 15 -8.09 -1.57 7.73
N ALA A 16 -7.15 -0.91 8.40
CA ALA A 16 -7.35 0.47 8.82
C ALA A 16 -7.26 1.43 7.65
N ARG A 17 -6.58 1.04 6.59
CA ARG A 17 -6.48 1.86 5.39
C ARG A 17 -6.75 1.03 4.17
N ASP A 18 -7.27 1.68 3.12
CA ASP A 18 -7.52 1.03 1.86
C ASP A 18 -6.30 1.21 0.95
N TYR A 19 -5.86 0.13 0.34
CA TYR A 19 -4.68 0.17 -0.53
C TYR A 19 -4.87 1.16 -1.68
N CYS A 20 -5.99 1.05 -2.38
CA CYS A 20 -6.23 1.90 -3.54
C CYS A 20 -6.31 3.37 -3.15
N GLU A 21 -6.96 3.66 -2.04
CA GLU A 21 -7.06 5.03 -1.58
C GLU A 21 -5.69 5.57 -1.20
N THR A 22 -4.89 4.75 -0.54
CA THR A 22 -3.55 5.18 -0.14
C THR A 22 -2.70 5.48 -1.36
N ILE A 23 -2.76 4.63 -2.37
CA ILE A 23 -2.00 4.84 -3.59
C ILE A 23 -2.48 6.09 -4.32
N ALA A 24 -3.78 6.34 -4.30
CA ALA A 24 -4.31 7.53 -4.96
C ALA A 24 -3.79 8.81 -4.33
N GLN A 25 -3.60 8.80 -3.01
CA GLN A 25 -3.08 9.95 -2.31
C GLN A 25 -1.58 10.10 -2.48
N LYS A 26 -0.88 8.99 -2.57
CA LYS A 26 0.58 9.01 -2.64
C LYS A 26 1.07 8.05 -3.72
N PRO A 27 0.86 8.41 -4.98
CA PRO A 27 1.20 7.49 -6.07
C PRO A 27 2.69 7.16 -6.14
N THR A 28 3.54 8.05 -5.68
CA THR A 28 4.97 7.79 -5.71
C THR A 28 5.39 6.74 -4.69
N MET A 29 4.52 6.40 -3.76
CA MET A 29 4.83 5.40 -2.75
C MET A 29 4.36 4.01 -3.13
N LYS A 30 3.75 3.86 -4.29
CA LYS A 30 3.22 2.57 -4.69
C LYS A 30 4.29 1.48 -4.68
N THR A 31 5.43 1.73 -5.28
CA THR A 31 6.50 0.74 -5.34
C THR A 31 6.96 0.35 -3.95
N VAL A 32 7.15 1.34 -3.08
CA VAL A 32 7.62 1.09 -1.73
C VAL A 32 6.59 0.31 -0.93
N ILE A 33 5.33 0.70 -1.05
CA ILE A 33 4.26 0.03 -0.33
C ILE A 33 4.12 -1.40 -0.81
N ASP A 34 4.17 -1.60 -2.13
CA ASP A 34 4.08 -2.95 -2.69
C ASP A 34 5.19 -3.84 -2.15
N LYS A 35 6.40 -3.31 -2.08
CA LYS A 35 7.52 -4.08 -1.57
C LYS A 35 7.31 -4.43 -0.10
N SER A 36 6.83 -3.46 0.68
CA SER A 36 6.59 -3.70 2.09
C SER A 36 5.52 -4.77 2.30
N LEU A 37 4.45 -4.72 1.50
CA LEU A 37 3.40 -5.73 1.61
C LEU A 37 3.93 -7.13 1.26
N THR A 38 4.75 -7.21 0.24
CA THR A 38 5.36 -8.49 -0.14
C THR A 38 6.27 -9.00 0.96
N ASP A 39 7.08 -8.12 1.54
CA ASP A 39 7.99 -8.49 2.62
C ASP A 39 7.23 -8.99 3.84
N LYS A 40 6.04 -8.46 4.07
CA LYS A 40 5.24 -8.87 5.21
C LYS A 40 4.39 -10.10 4.93
N GLY A 41 4.51 -10.65 3.73
CA GLY A 41 3.78 -11.86 3.39
C GLY A 41 2.36 -11.62 2.94
N HIS A 42 2.07 -10.42 2.47
CA HIS A 42 0.72 -10.07 2.03
C HIS A 42 0.70 -9.48 0.63
N PRO A 43 1.35 -10.14 -0.35
CA PRO A 43 1.32 -9.63 -1.72
C PRO A 43 -0.08 -9.65 -2.33
N GLU A 44 -0.97 -10.44 -1.75
CA GLU A 44 -2.34 -10.50 -2.26
C GLU A 44 -3.08 -9.19 -2.08
N LEU A 45 -2.59 -8.30 -1.23
CA LEU A 45 -3.22 -7.01 -1.01
C LEU A 45 -2.85 -5.99 -2.08
N ILE A 46 -1.81 -6.28 -2.86
CA ILE A 46 -1.39 -5.40 -3.94
C ILE A 46 -2.42 -5.48 -5.05
N ARG A 47 -2.90 -4.33 -5.50
CA ARG A 47 -3.90 -4.27 -6.54
C ARG A 47 -3.42 -3.40 -7.68
N THR A 48 -3.75 -3.79 -8.87
CA THR A 48 -3.40 -3.01 -10.06
C THR A 48 -4.63 -2.45 -10.74
N ASP A 49 -5.80 -2.80 -10.24
CA ASP A 49 -7.06 -2.37 -10.84
C ASP A 49 -7.76 -1.32 -10.00
N CYS A 50 -6.99 -0.54 -9.27
CA CYS A 50 -7.59 0.52 -8.47
C CYS A 50 -8.27 1.53 -9.37
N PRO A 51 -9.47 1.98 -9.01
CA PRO A 51 -10.15 2.99 -9.81
C PRO A 51 -9.37 4.29 -9.78
N VAL A 52 -9.33 4.95 -10.92
CA VAL A 52 -8.69 6.24 -11.02
C VAL A 52 -9.67 7.27 -10.55
N THR A 53 -9.34 7.92 -9.42
CA THR A 53 -10.22 8.95 -8.99
C THR A 53 -9.61 10.24 -9.28
N LYS A 54 -10.30 11.10 -9.69
CA LYS A 54 -9.68 12.27 -10.00
C LYS A 54 -10.18 13.39 -9.42
#